data_015a94013bde5fecbd2811d4da006745
#
_entry.id   015a94013bde5fecbd2811d4da006745
#
_cell.length_a   1.000
_cell.length_b   1.000
_cell.length_c   1.000
_cell.angle_alpha   90.00
_cell.angle_beta   90.00
_cell.angle_gamma   90.00
#
_symmetry.space_group_name_H-M   'P 1'
#
loop_
_entity.id
_entity.type
_entity.pdbx_description
1 polymer ?
#
loop_
_entity_poly.entity_id
_entity_poly.type
_entity_poly.pdbx_seq_one_letter_code
_entity_poly.pdbx_strand_id
1 'polypeptide(L)'
;MTGDETARAITAGQRIADEEVDAGADLLIAGDMGSGNTTAAAVLVAALTNAEPVAVVGLGTGVDDAGWARKTAAIRDALFRTRPVLADPLGLLRCSGGADLAAMAGFCAQAAVRRTPLLLDGMAVTAAALVAERLAPGARQWWQAGHRSTEPAHELALAALELEPILDLRMRLGEGTGAAVALPVVRAAVAALSSMATFSEAGVAGPSTSPP
;
A
#
# COMPACT_ATOMS: atom_id res chain seq x y z
N MET A 1 -1.35 -6.78 20.10
CA MET A 1 -2.07 -5.62 20.65
C MET A 1 -3.37 -6.07 21.31
N THR A 2 -3.90 -5.30 22.24
CA THR A 2 -5.29 -5.44 22.71
C THR A 2 -6.26 -4.90 21.65
N GLY A 3 -7.57 -5.18 21.81
CA GLY A 3 -8.59 -4.60 20.93
C GLY A 3 -8.61 -3.07 20.99
N ASP A 4 -8.49 -2.51 22.19
CA ASP A 4 -8.48 -1.05 22.40
C ASP A 4 -7.25 -0.38 21.80
N GLU A 5 -6.08 -1.00 21.89
CA GLU A 5 -4.86 -0.48 21.25
C GLU A 5 -4.99 -0.49 19.73
N THR A 6 -5.56 -1.56 19.16
CA THR A 6 -5.80 -1.66 17.72
C THR A 6 -6.77 -0.58 17.24
N ALA A 7 -7.90 -0.40 17.95
CA ALA A 7 -8.89 0.62 17.63
C ALA A 7 -8.31 2.04 17.72
N ARG A 8 -7.54 2.33 18.76
CA ARG A 8 -6.87 3.63 18.90
C ARG A 8 -5.85 3.89 17.78
N ALA A 9 -5.08 2.88 17.39
CA ALA A 9 -4.12 3.02 16.29
C ALA A 9 -4.83 3.33 14.97
N ILE A 10 -5.89 2.60 14.63
CA ILE A 10 -6.71 2.87 13.43
C ILE A 10 -7.27 4.29 13.47
N THR A 11 -7.88 4.68 14.60
CA THR A 11 -8.43 6.04 14.77
C THR A 11 -7.36 7.14 14.65
N ALA A 12 -6.13 6.87 15.11
CA ALA A 12 -5.03 7.81 14.92
C ALA A 12 -4.70 8.01 13.44
N GLY A 13 -4.64 6.92 12.66
CA GLY A 13 -4.43 7.00 11.22
C GLY A 13 -5.56 7.73 10.49
N GLN A 14 -6.82 7.44 10.85
CA GLN A 14 -7.98 8.14 10.31
C GLN A 14 -7.91 9.64 10.54
N ARG A 15 -7.60 10.03 11.79
CA ARG A 15 -7.48 11.45 12.17
C ARG A 15 -6.38 12.16 11.39
N ILE A 16 -5.22 11.52 11.20
CA ILE A 16 -4.13 12.10 10.42
C ILE A 16 -4.57 12.33 8.97
N ALA A 17 -5.27 11.36 8.35
CA ALA A 17 -5.80 11.55 7.01
C ALA A 17 -6.79 12.73 6.93
N ASP A 18 -7.68 12.85 7.90
CA ASP A 18 -8.62 13.99 7.99
C ASP A 18 -7.89 15.32 8.14
N GLU A 19 -6.91 15.40 9.06
CA GLU A 19 -6.13 16.61 9.32
C GLU A 19 -5.38 17.08 8.05
N GLU A 20 -4.74 16.15 7.31
CA GLU A 20 -4.01 16.48 6.08
C GLU A 20 -4.96 16.94 4.95
N VAL A 21 -6.09 16.26 4.78
CA VAL A 21 -7.11 16.66 3.78
C VAL A 21 -7.73 18.01 4.13
N ASP A 22 -8.04 18.24 5.40
CA ASP A 22 -8.58 19.53 5.87
C ASP A 22 -7.55 20.67 5.74
N ALA A 23 -6.25 20.35 5.81
CA ALA A 23 -5.16 21.28 5.51
C ALA A 23 -4.98 21.57 4.02
N GLY A 24 -5.70 20.87 3.13
CA GLY A 24 -5.70 21.12 1.70
C GLY A 24 -4.86 20.14 0.87
N ALA A 25 -4.49 19.00 1.44
CA ALA A 25 -3.81 17.95 0.67
C ALA A 25 -4.79 17.33 -0.34
N ASP A 26 -4.41 17.30 -1.62
CA ASP A 26 -5.15 16.71 -2.73
C ASP A 26 -4.56 15.37 -3.22
N LEU A 27 -3.42 14.95 -2.64
CA LEU A 27 -2.81 13.63 -2.78
C LEU A 27 -2.03 13.32 -1.51
N LEU A 28 -2.18 12.11 -1.01
CA LEU A 28 -1.51 11.65 0.20
C LEU A 28 -0.47 10.57 -0.11
N ILE A 29 0.56 10.49 0.73
CA ILE A 29 1.58 9.43 0.70
C ILE A 29 1.74 8.91 2.13
N ALA A 30 1.74 7.59 2.29
CA ALA A 30 2.10 6.94 3.55
C ALA A 30 3.49 6.31 3.44
N GLY A 31 4.25 6.35 4.52
CA GLY A 31 5.54 5.67 4.67
C GLY A 31 5.66 5.06 6.06
N ASP A 32 6.46 4.01 6.18
CA ASP A 32 6.71 3.34 7.46
C ASP A 32 8.22 3.24 7.72
N MET A 33 8.67 3.87 8.80
CA MET A 33 10.04 3.85 9.28
C MET A 33 10.11 3.10 10.61
N GLY A 34 10.12 1.77 10.55
CA GLY A 34 10.10 0.90 11.72
C GLY A 34 11.01 -0.31 11.61
N SER A 35 11.44 -0.84 12.76
CA SER A 35 12.18 -2.10 12.83
C SER A 35 11.23 -3.28 13.04
N GLY A 36 11.36 -4.32 12.19
CA GLY A 36 10.56 -5.55 12.30
C GLY A 36 9.19 -5.49 11.62
N ASN A 37 8.77 -4.34 11.12
CA ASN A 37 7.51 -4.13 10.39
C ASN A 37 7.35 -5.07 9.18
N THR A 38 8.44 -5.39 8.47
CA THR A 38 8.40 -6.29 7.30
C THR A 38 7.96 -7.71 7.63
N THR A 39 8.22 -8.20 8.84
CA THR A 39 7.74 -9.53 9.26
C THR A 39 6.23 -9.51 9.50
N ALA A 40 5.72 -8.52 10.21
CA ALA A 40 4.29 -8.33 10.45
C ALA A 40 3.53 -8.09 9.14
N ALA A 41 4.05 -7.23 8.26
CA ALA A 41 3.50 -6.99 6.93
C ALA A 41 3.43 -8.27 6.08
N ALA A 42 4.51 -9.10 6.08
CA ALA A 42 4.52 -10.36 5.37
C ALA A 42 3.45 -11.34 5.88
N VAL A 43 3.20 -11.37 7.21
CA VAL A 43 2.11 -12.18 7.79
C VAL A 43 0.75 -11.71 7.29
N LEU A 44 0.48 -10.41 7.29
CA LEU A 44 -0.79 -9.86 6.79
C LEU A 44 -0.99 -10.19 5.31
N VAL A 45 0.04 -10.00 4.48
CA VAL A 45 -0.03 -10.34 3.06
C VAL A 45 -0.31 -11.82 2.88
N ALA A 46 0.47 -12.71 3.53
CA ALA A 46 0.27 -14.16 3.41
C ALA A 46 -1.13 -14.59 3.88
N ALA A 47 -1.63 -14.02 4.99
CA ALA A 47 -2.96 -14.31 5.51
C ALA A 47 -4.07 -13.89 4.55
N LEU A 48 -3.94 -12.72 3.91
CA LEU A 48 -4.97 -12.15 3.04
C LEU A 48 -4.92 -12.66 1.60
N THR A 49 -3.76 -13.17 1.15
CA THR A 49 -3.57 -13.73 -0.20
C THR A 49 -3.51 -15.26 -0.21
N ASN A 50 -3.60 -15.90 0.96
CA ASN A 50 -3.41 -17.35 1.13
C ASN A 50 -2.06 -17.86 0.58
N ALA A 51 -1.02 -17.04 0.70
CA ALA A 51 0.32 -17.40 0.24
C ALA A 51 1.09 -18.20 1.31
N GLU A 52 1.97 -19.08 0.85
CA GLU A 52 2.86 -19.84 1.72
C GLU A 52 3.88 -18.92 2.41
N PRO A 53 4.32 -19.22 3.65
CA PRO A 53 5.30 -18.41 4.36
C PRO A 53 6.57 -18.10 3.56
N VAL A 54 7.07 -19.08 2.81
CA VAL A 54 8.28 -18.95 1.99
C VAL A 54 8.09 -17.96 0.81
N ALA A 55 6.87 -17.79 0.32
CA ALA A 55 6.58 -16.91 -0.81
C ALA A 55 6.58 -15.42 -0.42
N VAL A 56 6.44 -15.09 0.86
CA VAL A 56 6.37 -13.71 1.36
C VAL A 56 7.64 -13.23 2.05
N VAL A 57 8.64 -14.11 2.22
CA VAL A 57 9.88 -13.76 2.90
C VAL A 57 10.89 -13.20 1.93
N GLY A 58 11.14 -11.89 2.03
CA GLY A 58 12.25 -11.22 1.35
C GLY A 58 13.54 -11.27 2.19
N LEU A 59 14.66 -10.97 1.52
CA LEU A 59 15.97 -10.84 2.16
C LEU A 59 16.10 -9.57 3.00
N GLY A 60 15.13 -8.66 2.92
CA GLY A 60 15.13 -7.39 3.65
C GLY A 60 16.43 -6.62 3.42
N THR A 61 17.02 -6.10 4.49
CA THR A 61 18.26 -5.31 4.46
C THR A 61 19.53 -6.17 4.45
N GLY A 62 19.44 -7.49 4.15
CA GLY A 62 20.61 -8.37 4.08
C GLY A 62 20.61 -9.48 5.13
N VAL A 63 19.49 -10.14 5.31
CA VAL A 63 19.35 -11.30 6.20
C VAL A 63 20.05 -12.50 5.58
N ASP A 64 20.90 -13.20 6.34
CA ASP A 64 21.55 -14.45 5.96
C ASP A 64 20.55 -15.63 5.94
N ASP A 65 20.96 -16.80 5.45
CA ASP A 65 20.12 -17.99 5.34
C ASP A 65 19.50 -18.40 6.69
N ALA A 66 20.24 -18.28 7.79
CA ALA A 66 19.75 -18.60 9.12
C ALA A 66 18.69 -17.59 9.58
N GLY A 67 18.87 -16.32 9.28
CA GLY A 67 17.89 -15.27 9.53
C GLY A 67 16.65 -15.43 8.66
N TRP A 68 16.80 -15.80 7.40
CA TRP A 68 15.69 -16.11 6.49
C TRP A 68 14.85 -17.28 7.02
N ALA A 69 15.51 -18.36 7.47
CA ALA A 69 14.84 -19.51 8.07
C ALA A 69 14.07 -19.12 9.34
N ARG A 70 14.67 -18.31 10.24
CA ARG A 70 14.01 -17.80 11.44
C ARG A 70 12.79 -16.93 11.09
N LYS A 71 12.92 -16.04 10.12
CA LYS A 71 11.82 -15.17 9.66
C LYS A 71 10.68 -16.00 9.08
N THR A 72 10.99 -17.00 8.24
CA THR A 72 10.00 -17.93 7.68
C THR A 72 9.27 -18.70 8.77
N ALA A 73 9.97 -19.21 9.78
CA ALA A 73 9.36 -19.90 10.91
C ALA A 73 8.43 -18.96 11.72
N ALA A 74 8.88 -17.73 11.99
CA ALA A 74 8.09 -16.74 12.69
C ALA A 74 6.79 -16.39 11.94
N ILE A 75 6.86 -16.24 10.61
CA ILE A 75 5.69 -15.98 9.77
C ILE A 75 4.74 -17.18 9.79
N ARG A 76 5.24 -18.41 9.65
CA ARG A 76 4.43 -19.63 9.73
C ARG A 76 3.67 -19.72 11.05
N ASP A 77 4.37 -19.48 12.17
CA ASP A 77 3.78 -19.55 13.50
C ASP A 77 2.75 -18.42 13.73
N ALA A 78 3.00 -17.24 13.17
CA ALA A 78 2.04 -16.14 13.19
C ALA A 78 0.79 -16.46 12.34
N LEU A 79 0.96 -17.01 11.14
CA LEU A 79 -0.17 -17.45 10.30
C LEU A 79 -1.03 -18.50 11.00
N PHE A 80 -0.43 -19.43 11.73
CA PHE A 80 -1.19 -20.39 12.51
C PHE A 80 -2.08 -19.68 13.56
N ARG A 81 -1.54 -18.67 14.24
CA ARG A 81 -2.30 -17.89 15.23
C ARG A 81 -3.40 -17.02 14.62
N THR A 82 -3.27 -16.61 13.37
CA THR A 82 -4.27 -15.75 12.68
C THR A 82 -5.45 -16.54 12.10
N ARG A 83 -5.35 -17.86 11.97
CA ARG A 83 -6.41 -18.70 11.37
C ARG A 83 -7.82 -18.44 11.93
N PRO A 84 -8.03 -18.31 13.26
CA PRO A 84 -9.37 -18.06 13.80
C PRO A 84 -9.94 -16.69 13.47
N VAL A 85 -9.11 -15.74 13.02
CA VAL A 85 -9.47 -14.33 12.80
C VAL A 85 -9.28 -13.88 11.35
N LEU A 86 -9.09 -14.79 10.40
CA LEU A 86 -8.85 -14.46 8.99
C LEU A 86 -9.95 -13.60 8.35
N ALA A 87 -11.19 -13.76 8.79
CA ALA A 87 -12.33 -12.98 8.30
C ALA A 87 -12.51 -11.63 9.04
N ASP A 88 -11.78 -11.42 10.13
CA ASP A 88 -11.85 -10.22 10.96
C ASP A 88 -10.59 -9.37 10.75
N PRO A 89 -10.66 -8.26 9.98
CA PRO A 89 -9.49 -7.41 9.71
C PRO A 89 -8.92 -6.77 10.99
N LEU A 90 -9.75 -6.47 11.99
CA LEU A 90 -9.28 -5.97 13.29
C LEU A 90 -8.58 -7.06 14.07
N GLY A 91 -9.10 -8.28 14.03
CA GLY A 91 -8.48 -9.47 14.62
C GLY A 91 -7.12 -9.78 14.01
N LEU A 92 -6.99 -9.65 12.68
CA LEU A 92 -5.71 -9.80 11.98
C LEU A 92 -4.67 -8.78 12.45
N LEU A 93 -5.01 -7.50 12.49
CA LEU A 93 -4.14 -6.44 12.99
C LEU A 93 -3.75 -6.67 14.45
N ARG A 94 -4.69 -7.07 15.28
CA ARG A 94 -4.44 -7.39 16.70
C ARG A 94 -3.46 -8.54 16.88
N CYS A 95 -3.60 -9.62 16.09
CA CYS A 95 -2.82 -10.85 16.24
C CYS A 95 -1.43 -10.75 15.61
N SER A 96 -1.28 -10.08 14.49
CA SER A 96 -0.08 -10.14 13.68
C SER A 96 0.38 -8.80 13.08
N GLY A 97 -0.40 -7.74 13.23
CA GLY A 97 0.01 -6.39 12.85
C GLY A 97 0.88 -5.72 13.90
N GLY A 98 1.06 -4.42 13.74
CA GLY A 98 1.63 -3.49 14.69
C GLY A 98 0.75 -2.24 14.77
N ALA A 99 1.02 -1.35 15.72
CA ALA A 99 0.31 -0.08 15.82
C ALA A 99 0.52 0.79 14.57
N ASP A 100 1.69 0.70 13.97
CA ASP A 100 2.10 1.26 12.70
C ASP A 100 1.19 0.79 11.55
N LEU A 101 1.11 -0.54 11.32
CA LEU A 101 0.27 -1.12 10.27
C LEU A 101 -1.23 -0.86 10.50
N ALA A 102 -1.67 -0.84 11.76
CA ALA A 102 -3.05 -0.50 12.10
C ALA A 102 -3.36 0.97 11.82
N ALA A 103 -2.46 1.88 12.16
CA ALA A 103 -2.61 3.31 11.85
C ALA A 103 -2.60 3.55 10.34
N MET A 104 -1.68 2.93 9.60
CA MET A 104 -1.66 3.03 8.14
C MET A 104 -2.92 2.45 7.50
N ALA A 105 -3.48 1.35 8.01
CA ALA A 105 -4.74 0.83 7.50
C ALA A 105 -5.90 1.81 7.72
N GLY A 106 -5.95 2.45 8.89
CA GLY A 106 -6.91 3.52 9.17
C GLY A 106 -6.73 4.73 8.25
N PHE A 107 -5.49 5.15 8.04
CA PHE A 107 -5.14 6.25 7.14
C PHE A 107 -5.56 5.96 5.68
N CYS A 108 -5.22 4.77 5.16
CA CYS A 108 -5.59 4.37 3.80
C CYS A 108 -7.11 4.32 3.60
N ALA A 109 -7.83 3.73 4.54
CA ALA A 109 -9.29 3.67 4.49
C ALA A 109 -9.93 5.06 4.54
N GLN A 110 -9.46 5.93 5.44
CA GLN A 110 -10.00 7.27 5.61
C GLN A 110 -9.71 8.18 4.40
N ALA A 111 -8.52 8.08 3.80
CA ALA A 111 -8.21 8.78 2.55
C ALA A 111 -9.26 8.47 1.46
N ALA A 112 -9.64 7.21 1.32
CA ALA A 112 -10.68 6.80 0.38
C ALA A 112 -12.08 7.34 0.76
N VAL A 113 -12.45 7.33 2.05
CA VAL A 113 -13.69 7.93 2.55
C VAL A 113 -13.74 9.43 2.22
N ARG A 114 -12.59 10.12 2.37
CA ARG A 114 -12.44 11.55 2.01
C ARG A 114 -12.31 11.77 0.50
N ARG A 115 -12.34 10.71 -0.32
CA ARG A 115 -12.14 10.77 -1.78
C ARG A 115 -10.83 11.47 -2.17
N THR A 116 -9.81 11.29 -1.38
CA THR A 116 -8.46 11.84 -1.62
C THR A 116 -7.57 10.73 -2.11
N PRO A 117 -6.93 10.88 -3.30
CA PRO A 117 -6.01 9.89 -3.83
C PRO A 117 -4.84 9.61 -2.89
N LEU A 118 -4.44 8.35 -2.81
CA LEU A 118 -3.30 7.91 -2.03
C LEU A 118 -2.29 7.19 -2.93
N LEU A 119 -1.05 7.64 -2.89
CA LEU A 119 0.06 7.00 -3.57
C LEU A 119 0.76 6.05 -2.59
N LEU A 120 0.57 4.75 -2.80
CA LEU A 120 1.11 3.70 -1.94
C LEU A 120 2.61 3.53 -2.20
N ASP A 121 3.36 3.37 -1.12
CA ASP A 121 4.78 3.04 -1.16
C ASP A 121 4.99 1.52 -1.25
N GLY A 122 5.96 1.00 -0.51
CA GLY A 122 6.39 -0.39 -0.53
C GLY A 122 5.52 -1.34 0.29
N MET A 123 6.14 -2.45 0.70
CA MET A 123 5.47 -3.62 1.26
C MET A 123 4.65 -3.32 2.52
N ALA A 124 5.15 -2.52 3.46
CA ALA A 124 4.44 -2.25 4.71
C ALA A 124 3.14 -1.49 4.46
N VAL A 125 3.20 -0.44 3.63
CA VAL A 125 2.04 0.38 3.26
C VAL A 125 1.03 -0.45 2.47
N THR A 126 1.49 -1.25 1.51
CA THR A 126 0.60 -2.09 0.68
C THR A 126 -0.05 -3.21 1.49
N ALA A 127 0.66 -3.78 2.49
CA ALA A 127 0.07 -4.72 3.43
C ALA A 127 -1.03 -4.08 4.29
N ALA A 128 -0.82 -2.85 4.75
CA ALA A 128 -1.83 -2.08 5.46
C ALA A 128 -3.03 -1.73 4.55
N ALA A 129 -2.78 -1.41 3.28
CA ALA A 129 -3.82 -1.17 2.28
C ALA A 129 -4.69 -2.42 2.01
N LEU A 130 -4.12 -3.63 2.00
CA LEU A 130 -4.90 -4.88 1.93
C LEU A 130 -5.90 -4.99 3.09
N VAL A 131 -5.47 -4.65 4.30
CA VAL A 131 -6.38 -4.63 5.46
C VAL A 131 -7.40 -3.50 5.33
N ALA A 132 -6.99 -2.33 4.86
CA ALA A 132 -7.87 -1.18 4.64
C ALA A 132 -8.99 -1.49 3.63
N GLU A 133 -8.71 -2.24 2.56
CA GLU A 133 -9.71 -2.70 1.59
C GLU A 133 -10.75 -3.63 2.24
N ARG A 134 -10.35 -4.42 3.27
CA ARG A 134 -11.28 -5.24 4.05
C ARG A 134 -12.11 -4.41 5.04
N LEU A 135 -11.56 -3.31 5.56
CA LEU A 135 -12.27 -2.37 6.44
C LEU A 135 -13.23 -1.47 5.68
N ALA A 136 -12.86 -1.07 4.47
CA ALA A 136 -13.62 -0.16 3.60
C ALA A 136 -13.61 -0.71 2.17
N PRO A 137 -14.49 -1.67 1.83
CA PRO A 137 -14.51 -2.28 0.51
C PRO A 137 -14.70 -1.23 -0.61
N GLY A 138 -13.83 -1.29 -1.61
CA GLY A 138 -13.77 -0.32 -2.72
C GLY A 138 -12.80 0.83 -2.49
N ALA A 139 -12.13 0.90 -1.34
CA ALA A 139 -11.13 1.93 -1.05
C ALA A 139 -9.97 1.91 -2.05
N ARG A 140 -9.62 0.74 -2.60
CA ARG A 140 -8.55 0.56 -3.60
C ARG A 140 -8.71 1.43 -4.85
N GLN A 141 -9.93 1.86 -5.18
CA GLN A 141 -10.21 2.75 -6.32
C GLN A 141 -9.60 4.15 -6.15
N TRP A 142 -9.22 4.51 -4.93
CA TRP A 142 -8.57 5.77 -4.58
C TRP A 142 -7.04 5.65 -4.47
N TRP A 143 -6.48 4.47 -4.74
CA TRP A 143 -5.06 4.22 -4.56
C TRP A 143 -4.34 3.97 -5.87
N GLN A 144 -3.09 4.40 -5.89
CA GLN A 144 -2.13 4.13 -6.95
C GLN A 144 -0.87 3.55 -6.32
N ALA A 145 -0.29 2.52 -6.90
CA ALA A 145 1.00 2.01 -6.43
C ALA A 145 2.14 2.87 -7.02
N GLY A 146 2.94 3.51 -6.16
CA GLY A 146 4.03 4.38 -6.60
C GLY A 146 5.16 3.62 -7.27
N HIS A 147 5.54 2.47 -6.71
CA HIS A 147 6.63 1.68 -7.27
C HIS A 147 6.46 0.19 -7.00
N ARG A 148 7.19 -0.63 -7.75
CA ARG A 148 7.39 -2.05 -7.48
C ARG A 148 8.61 -2.22 -6.57
N SER A 149 8.40 -2.68 -5.34
CA SER A 149 9.49 -3.07 -4.45
C SER A 149 10.03 -4.44 -4.82
N THR A 150 11.28 -4.72 -4.48
CA THR A 150 11.89 -6.06 -4.67
C THR A 150 11.47 -7.07 -3.59
N GLU A 151 10.63 -6.69 -2.64
CA GLU A 151 10.11 -7.58 -1.59
C GLU A 151 9.01 -8.49 -2.17
N PRO A 152 9.12 -9.84 -2.04
CA PRO A 152 8.16 -10.78 -2.63
C PRO A 152 6.71 -10.56 -2.18
N ALA A 153 6.51 -10.23 -0.89
CA ALA A 153 5.19 -9.95 -0.35
C ALA A 153 4.53 -8.73 -1.01
N HIS A 154 5.31 -7.75 -1.48
CA HIS A 154 4.79 -6.57 -2.16
C HIS A 154 4.10 -6.93 -3.48
N GLU A 155 4.71 -7.80 -4.27
CA GLU A 155 4.13 -8.27 -5.54
C GLU A 155 2.79 -8.98 -5.32
N LEU A 156 2.72 -9.85 -4.32
CA LEU A 156 1.48 -10.54 -3.96
C LEU A 156 0.39 -9.56 -3.49
N ALA A 157 0.78 -8.54 -2.75
CA ALA A 157 -0.14 -7.51 -2.27
C ALA A 157 -0.67 -6.64 -3.42
N LEU A 158 0.20 -6.22 -4.35
CA LEU A 158 -0.20 -5.48 -5.56
C LEU A 158 -1.18 -6.29 -6.41
N ALA A 159 -0.88 -7.57 -6.64
CA ALA A 159 -1.75 -8.46 -7.40
C ALA A 159 -3.13 -8.62 -6.75
N ALA A 160 -3.18 -8.76 -5.41
CA ALA A 160 -4.43 -8.88 -4.67
C ALA A 160 -5.27 -7.59 -4.66
N LEU A 161 -4.62 -6.43 -4.74
CA LEU A 161 -5.27 -5.12 -4.87
C LEU A 161 -5.60 -4.75 -6.33
N GLU A 162 -5.12 -5.54 -7.30
CA GLU A 162 -5.24 -5.25 -8.74
C GLU A 162 -4.61 -3.89 -9.10
N LEU A 163 -3.45 -3.57 -8.50
CA LEU A 163 -2.72 -2.34 -8.74
C LEU A 163 -1.45 -2.59 -9.55
N GLU A 164 -1.26 -1.81 -10.61
CA GLU A 164 -0.01 -1.75 -11.35
C GLU A 164 0.86 -0.60 -10.84
N PRO A 165 2.14 -0.86 -10.53
CA PRO A 165 3.03 0.19 -10.04
C PRO A 165 3.47 1.14 -11.16
N ILE A 166 3.56 2.45 -10.83
CA ILE A 166 4.01 3.49 -11.76
C ILE A 166 5.49 3.30 -12.13
N LEU A 167 6.33 2.91 -11.16
CA LEU A 167 7.78 2.76 -11.35
C LEU A 167 8.25 1.35 -10.99
N ASP A 168 9.26 0.87 -11.71
CA ASP A 168 10.04 -0.30 -11.38
C ASP A 168 11.54 0.03 -11.41
N LEU A 169 12.04 0.55 -10.31
CA LEU A 169 13.45 0.97 -10.12
C LEU A 169 14.19 0.06 -9.13
N ARG A 170 13.61 -1.09 -8.80
CA ARG A 170 14.16 -2.07 -7.85
C ARG A 170 14.44 -1.48 -6.46
N MET A 171 13.66 -0.49 -6.06
CA MET A 171 13.75 0.15 -4.74
C MET A 171 13.20 -0.78 -3.65
N ARG A 172 13.75 -0.66 -2.43
CA ARG A 172 13.31 -1.46 -1.28
C ARG A 172 13.54 -0.78 0.08
N LEU A 173 13.77 0.52 0.09
CA LEU A 173 13.99 1.24 1.35
C LEU A 173 12.68 1.33 2.15
N GLY A 174 11.56 1.56 1.49
CA GLY A 174 10.31 1.90 2.15
C GLY A 174 10.29 3.37 2.55
N GLU A 175 9.72 3.70 3.70
CA GLU A 175 9.71 5.03 4.31
C GLU A 175 9.04 6.11 3.44
N GLY A 176 8.15 5.70 2.52
CA GLY A 176 7.51 6.59 1.55
C GLY A 176 8.38 6.97 0.35
N THR A 177 9.63 6.47 0.27
CA THR A 177 10.60 6.93 -0.73
C THR A 177 10.22 6.54 -2.14
N GLY A 178 9.67 5.35 -2.36
CA GLY A 178 9.25 4.92 -3.69
C GLY A 178 8.06 5.71 -4.21
N ALA A 179 7.10 6.00 -3.34
CA ALA A 179 5.96 6.87 -3.66
C ALA A 179 6.43 8.30 -3.92
N ALA A 180 7.35 8.83 -3.12
CA ALA A 180 7.91 10.17 -3.32
C ALA A 180 8.64 10.30 -4.67
N VAL A 181 9.36 9.25 -5.11
CA VAL A 181 10.01 9.22 -6.44
C VAL A 181 8.99 9.13 -7.57
N ALA A 182 7.85 8.48 -7.35
CA ALA A 182 6.76 8.41 -8.34
C ALA A 182 5.96 9.72 -8.46
N LEU A 183 5.92 10.54 -7.41
CA LEU A 183 5.13 11.78 -7.37
C LEU A 183 5.41 12.73 -8.56
N PRO A 184 6.65 13.01 -9.01
CA PRO A 184 6.90 13.81 -10.19
C PRO A 184 6.24 13.27 -11.47
N VAL A 185 6.17 11.94 -11.63
CA VAL A 185 5.49 11.30 -12.77
C VAL A 185 3.99 11.54 -12.71
N VAL A 186 3.37 11.40 -11.55
CA VAL A 186 1.95 11.70 -11.33
C VAL A 186 1.68 13.18 -11.63
N ARG A 187 2.51 14.09 -11.13
CA ARG A 187 2.37 15.55 -11.40
C ARG A 187 2.52 15.88 -12.88
N ALA A 188 3.44 15.23 -13.58
CA ALA A 188 3.62 15.41 -15.02
C ALA A 188 2.38 14.92 -15.79
N ALA A 189 1.80 13.79 -15.40
CA ALA A 189 0.57 13.26 -16.00
C ALA A 189 -0.63 14.22 -15.77
N VAL A 190 -0.77 14.75 -14.57
CA VAL A 190 -1.81 15.75 -14.25
C VAL A 190 -1.60 17.02 -15.09
N ALA A 191 -0.38 17.53 -15.20
CA ALA A 191 -0.07 18.70 -16.01
C ALA A 191 -0.37 18.46 -17.51
N ALA A 192 -0.03 17.29 -18.03
CA ALA A 192 -0.38 16.92 -19.41
C ALA A 192 -1.89 16.91 -19.63
N LEU A 193 -2.65 16.33 -18.69
CA LEU A 193 -4.12 16.26 -18.79
C LEU A 193 -4.77 17.65 -18.69
N SER A 194 -4.27 18.53 -17.83
CA SER A 194 -4.90 19.81 -17.52
C SER A 194 -4.44 20.97 -18.40
N SER A 195 -3.25 20.89 -19.00
CA SER A 195 -2.61 22.03 -19.66
C SER A 195 -2.22 21.81 -21.12
N MET A 196 -2.28 20.55 -21.61
CA MET A 196 -2.02 20.25 -23.00
C MET A 196 -3.22 20.65 -23.86
N ALA A 197 -2.97 21.43 -24.90
CA ALA A 197 -4.01 21.84 -25.83
C ALA A 197 -4.59 20.66 -26.61
N THR A 198 -5.88 20.66 -26.84
CA THR A 198 -6.52 19.73 -27.77
C THR A 198 -6.09 20.05 -29.23
N PHE A 199 -6.30 19.11 -30.15
CA PHE A 199 -6.02 19.35 -31.56
C PHE A 199 -6.78 20.58 -32.11
N SER A 200 -8.01 20.75 -31.66
CA SER A 200 -8.82 21.93 -32.07
C SER A 200 -8.21 23.25 -31.56
N GLU A 201 -7.80 23.28 -30.29
CA GLU A 201 -7.16 24.48 -29.70
C GLU A 201 -5.78 24.77 -30.29
N ALA A 202 -5.04 23.71 -30.68
CA ALA A 202 -3.73 23.85 -31.33
C ALA A 202 -3.80 24.10 -32.84
N GLY A 203 -4.99 24.15 -33.43
CA GLY A 203 -5.17 24.33 -34.88
C GLY A 203 -4.70 23.14 -35.73
N VAL A 204 -4.54 21.96 -35.13
CA VAL A 204 -4.13 20.74 -35.84
C VAL A 204 -5.33 20.13 -36.53
N ALA A 205 -5.22 19.84 -37.84
CA ALA A 205 -6.28 19.19 -38.60
C ALA A 205 -6.53 17.75 -38.03
N GLY A 206 -7.79 17.42 -37.86
CA GLY A 206 -8.20 16.05 -37.51
C GLY A 206 -7.88 15.04 -38.63
N PRO A 207 -8.04 13.73 -38.37
CA PRO A 207 -7.86 12.72 -39.41
C PRO A 207 -8.76 13.01 -40.62
N SER A 208 -8.21 12.97 -41.85
CA SER A 208 -9.00 13.13 -43.04
C SER A 208 -10.01 11.98 -43.14
N THR A 209 -11.28 12.30 -43.23
CA THR A 209 -12.39 11.32 -43.40
C THR A 209 -12.57 10.93 -44.87
N SER A 210 -11.59 11.11 -45.74
CA SER A 210 -11.67 10.64 -47.11
C SER A 210 -11.59 9.12 -47.11
N PRO A 211 -12.62 8.40 -47.57
CA PRO A 211 -12.52 6.97 -47.82
C PRO A 211 -11.52 6.70 -48.95
N PRO A 212 -10.88 5.50 -48.96
CA PRO A 212 -9.94 5.12 -50.01
C PRO A 212 -10.55 5.05 -51.40
#